data_c58d146407eb0aafabbe43c98fa390e8
#
_entry.id   c58d146407eb0aafabbe43c98fa390e8
#
_cell.length_a   1.000
_cell.length_b   1.000
_cell.length_c   1.000
_cell.angle_alpha   90.00
_cell.angle_beta   90.00
_cell.angle_gamma   90.00
#
_symmetry.space_group_name_H-M   'P 1'
#
loop_
_entity.id
_entity.type
_entity.pdbx_description
1 polymer ?
#
loop_
_entity_poly.entity_id
_entity_poly.type
_entity_poly.pdbx_seq_one_letter_code
_entity_poly.pdbx_strand_id
1 'polypeptide(L)'
;MSGITIVLTLLSGVALFLFGMSLMGDGLKKVAGNKLELVLYKLTNTPIKGVLLGTVVTAIIQSSSATTVMVVGFVNSGMMKVAQAIGIIMGANIGTSVTGWILCLSYIDGSSGIEQLLSTATISAVVAIIGIVFKMFVKKTTYKNVGDIMLGFAILMVGMQTMSGAVSPLKENPHFVNMLTKFENPFMGIIVGIAFTAVLQSASASVGILQALSMTGSISFAAALPITMGIGVGAACPVLLSSIGTNKNGKRTALIYLLNDLFGMIFWSIVFYSVNAFVHFKFMDMTMRPVTIAMMNTIFRLATILVLLPFIHVIEKLVFRLIKDDPEELEEQADFDLLEERFLSYPALAIGQSHTAVNGMAKKARKNINRALSLLSDYSQDKYNKVQEKENLIDKYEDKLGTYLMQLTGQEMSMSQTQQVSKFLHTISDFERLGDHAVNISKVANEIVEKKISFSDSAKNEIKVLEAAVREIVDLTVDAFCEDDLEMASKIEPLRELIGILCNDLKNRHVTRLREGKCEYKQGFAFNDLLTNLERIAAHCSNVAVAMIETETSEFDTHEYLKSVRHMKDDAYLKCFDEYASKYNISTGKKEKKNKEK
;
A
#
# COMPACT_ATOMS: atom_id res chain seq x y z
N MET A 1 3.80 51.31 0.30
CA MET A 1 4.35 50.22 -0.58
C MET A 1 3.39 50.01 -1.74
N SER A 2 3.89 49.72 -2.95
CA SER A 2 3.00 49.33 -4.05
C SER A 2 2.34 47.98 -3.73
N GLY A 3 1.13 47.71 -4.23
CA GLY A 3 0.46 46.45 -3.99
C GLY A 3 1.29 45.24 -4.41
N ILE A 4 2.07 45.36 -5.48
CA ILE A 4 3.00 44.33 -5.96
C ILE A 4 4.11 44.06 -4.94
N THR A 5 4.68 45.08 -4.32
CA THR A 5 5.73 44.94 -3.28
C THR A 5 5.20 44.20 -2.06
N ILE A 6 3.97 44.47 -1.62
CA ILE A 6 3.33 43.76 -0.50
C ILE A 6 3.18 42.27 -0.83
N VAL A 7 2.65 41.95 -2.02
CA VAL A 7 2.48 40.55 -2.46
C VAL A 7 3.82 39.84 -2.55
N LEU A 8 4.84 40.43 -3.16
CA LEU A 8 6.17 39.81 -3.28
C LEU A 8 6.83 39.62 -1.91
N THR A 9 6.73 40.59 -1.00
CA THR A 9 7.27 40.44 0.36
C THR A 9 6.53 39.36 1.16
N LEU A 10 5.20 39.26 1.01
CA LEU A 10 4.41 38.23 1.64
C LEU A 10 4.82 36.84 1.10
N LEU A 11 4.90 36.68 -0.21
CA LEU A 11 5.33 35.40 -0.84
C LEU A 11 6.75 35.02 -0.44
N SER A 12 7.66 35.97 -0.35
CA SER A 12 9.03 35.76 0.16
C SER A 12 9.02 35.27 1.61
N GLY A 13 8.20 35.92 2.47
CA GLY A 13 8.01 35.48 3.85
C GLY A 13 7.45 34.06 3.94
N VAL A 14 6.45 33.71 3.12
CA VAL A 14 5.90 32.35 3.02
C VAL A 14 6.97 31.35 2.57
N ALA A 15 7.77 31.69 1.57
CA ALA A 15 8.85 30.82 1.09
C ALA A 15 9.90 30.53 2.17
N LEU A 16 10.36 31.57 2.89
CA LEU A 16 11.28 31.42 4.02
C LEU A 16 10.66 30.59 5.14
N PHE A 17 9.41 30.85 5.48
CA PHE A 17 8.67 30.11 6.50
C PHE A 17 8.58 28.61 6.16
N LEU A 18 8.16 28.28 4.94
CA LEU A 18 8.05 26.89 4.48
C LEU A 18 9.41 26.19 4.44
N PHE A 19 10.45 26.88 3.97
CA PHE A 19 11.81 26.34 3.94
C PHE A 19 12.34 26.10 5.35
N GLY A 20 12.16 27.05 6.27
CA GLY A 20 12.56 26.90 7.67
C GLY A 20 11.84 25.76 8.37
N MET A 21 10.53 25.62 8.13
CA MET A 21 9.72 24.51 8.65
C MET A 21 10.19 23.15 8.10
N SER A 22 10.49 23.06 6.81
CA SER A 22 11.01 21.84 6.18
C SER A 22 12.38 21.46 6.76
N LEU A 23 13.30 22.42 6.84
CA LEU A 23 14.65 22.18 7.38
C LEU A 23 14.62 21.73 8.85
N MET A 24 13.79 22.39 9.67
CA MET A 24 13.59 22.01 11.08
C MET A 24 12.98 20.62 11.20
N GLY A 25 11.93 20.32 10.42
CA GLY A 25 11.26 19.01 10.42
C GLY A 25 12.17 17.85 9.98
N ASP A 26 12.98 18.08 8.94
CA ASP A 26 13.93 17.07 8.44
C ASP A 26 15.08 16.86 9.44
N GLY A 27 15.55 17.91 10.10
CA GLY A 27 16.51 17.80 11.20
C GLY A 27 15.96 16.97 12.37
N LEU A 28 14.73 17.23 12.77
CA LEU A 28 14.03 16.51 13.85
C LEU A 28 13.85 15.01 13.49
N LYS A 29 13.43 14.70 12.25
CA LYS A 29 13.33 13.32 11.76
C LYS A 29 14.69 12.60 11.84
N LYS A 30 15.77 13.25 11.38
CA LYS A 30 17.12 12.66 11.39
C LYS A 30 17.65 12.43 12.81
N VAL A 31 17.34 13.32 13.76
CA VAL A 31 17.74 13.16 15.18
C VAL A 31 16.93 12.06 15.85
N ALA A 32 15.64 11.99 15.58
CA ALA A 32 14.74 10.97 16.11
C ALA A 32 15.06 9.55 15.54
N GLY A 33 15.52 9.49 14.29
CA GLY A 33 15.97 8.28 13.60
C GLY A 33 14.86 7.24 13.42
N ASN A 34 15.25 6.02 13.03
CA ASN A 34 14.36 4.87 12.82
C ASN A 34 13.63 4.42 14.10
N LYS A 35 13.99 4.98 15.27
CA LYS A 35 13.32 4.67 16.55
C LYS A 35 11.86 5.09 16.54
N LEU A 36 11.52 6.19 15.86
CA LEU A 36 10.13 6.66 15.74
C LEU A 36 9.25 5.66 14.99
N GLU A 37 9.74 5.10 13.90
CA GLU A 37 9.03 4.09 13.11
C GLU A 37 8.82 2.81 13.93
N LEU A 38 9.87 2.35 14.62
CA LEU A 38 9.81 1.17 15.48
C LEU A 38 8.85 1.35 16.68
N VAL A 39 8.80 2.56 17.25
CA VAL A 39 7.90 2.91 18.35
C VAL A 39 6.45 2.93 17.89
N LEU A 40 6.16 3.51 16.70
CA LEU A 40 4.84 3.49 16.08
C LEU A 40 4.34 2.06 15.87
N TYR A 41 5.21 1.17 15.41
CA TYR A 41 4.86 -0.22 15.16
C TYR A 41 4.58 -1.02 16.46
N LYS A 42 5.45 -0.87 17.48
CA LYS A 42 5.40 -1.74 18.68
C LYS A 42 4.39 -1.33 19.76
N LEU A 43 3.97 -0.06 19.84
CA LEU A 43 3.24 0.47 21.00
C LEU A 43 1.75 0.75 20.78
N THR A 44 1.18 0.37 19.63
CA THR A 44 -0.19 0.74 19.23
C THR A 44 -1.28 -0.28 19.61
N ASN A 45 -1.12 -1.02 20.69
CA ASN A 45 -2.06 -2.08 21.10
C ASN A 45 -3.43 -1.55 21.58
N THR A 46 -3.56 -0.26 21.88
CA THR A 46 -4.84 0.36 22.29
C THR A 46 -5.05 1.70 21.59
N PRO A 47 -6.30 2.11 21.28
CA PRO A 47 -6.59 3.37 20.62
C PRO A 47 -5.99 4.59 21.34
N ILE A 48 -6.06 4.64 22.66
CA ILE A 48 -5.54 5.75 23.47
C ILE A 48 -4.02 5.86 23.34
N LYS A 49 -3.30 4.72 23.37
CA LYS A 49 -1.84 4.71 23.12
C LYS A 49 -1.52 5.19 21.72
N GLY A 50 -2.34 4.81 20.72
CA GLY A 50 -2.24 5.30 19.36
C GLY A 50 -2.38 6.83 19.30
N VAL A 51 -3.38 7.41 19.96
CA VAL A 51 -3.58 8.88 20.02
C VAL A 51 -2.39 9.58 20.67
N LEU A 52 -1.93 9.11 21.83
CA LEU A 52 -0.77 9.70 22.50
C LEU A 52 0.49 9.62 21.62
N LEU A 53 0.72 8.46 21.04
CA LEU A 53 1.88 8.23 20.18
C LEU A 53 1.83 9.09 18.91
N GLY A 54 0.69 9.12 18.23
CA GLY A 54 0.48 9.97 17.06
C GLY A 54 0.68 11.46 17.36
N THR A 55 0.23 11.90 18.55
CA THR A 55 0.45 13.28 19.02
C THR A 55 1.93 13.58 19.18
N VAL A 56 2.66 12.73 19.90
CA VAL A 56 4.10 12.93 20.16
C VAL A 56 4.91 12.85 18.86
N VAL A 57 4.65 11.85 18.04
CA VAL A 57 5.38 11.69 16.76
C VAL A 57 5.14 12.89 15.85
N THR A 58 3.89 13.35 15.71
CA THR A 58 3.58 14.51 14.88
C THR A 58 4.15 15.80 15.46
N ALA A 59 4.14 15.98 16.78
CA ALA A 59 4.79 17.12 17.42
C ALA A 59 6.30 17.16 17.16
N ILE A 60 6.96 15.98 17.09
CA ILE A 60 8.37 15.86 16.75
C ILE A 60 8.60 16.08 15.25
N ILE A 61 7.85 15.37 14.38
CA ILE A 61 8.00 15.46 12.91
C ILE A 61 7.53 16.82 12.36
N GLN A 62 6.69 17.54 13.11
CA GLN A 62 6.05 18.81 12.72
C GLN A 62 5.16 18.69 11.45
N SER A 63 4.69 17.47 11.14
CA SER A 63 3.87 17.20 9.96
C SER A 63 2.91 16.04 10.19
N SER A 64 1.62 16.32 10.31
CA SER A 64 0.58 15.30 10.41
C SER A 64 0.42 14.52 9.12
N SER A 65 0.56 15.18 7.97
CA SER A 65 0.52 14.50 6.66
C SER A 65 1.65 13.48 6.53
N ALA A 66 2.89 13.85 6.90
CA ALA A 66 4.02 12.92 6.85
C ALA A 66 3.83 11.73 7.82
N THR A 67 3.36 11.98 9.04
CA THR A 67 3.03 10.91 10.01
C THR A 67 1.96 9.99 9.45
N THR A 68 0.90 10.54 8.86
CA THR A 68 -0.20 9.74 8.30
C THR A 68 0.23 8.96 7.06
N VAL A 69 1.04 9.54 6.16
CA VAL A 69 1.59 8.82 4.99
C VAL A 69 2.45 7.65 5.43
N MET A 70 3.25 7.80 6.48
CA MET A 70 4.02 6.69 7.09
C MET A 70 3.08 5.59 7.59
N VAL A 71 2.00 5.96 8.30
CA VAL A 71 0.98 5.00 8.78
C VAL A 71 0.26 4.31 7.62
N VAL A 72 -0.06 5.04 6.54
CA VAL A 72 -0.60 4.46 5.29
C VAL A 72 0.38 3.41 4.73
N GLY A 73 1.68 3.70 4.74
CA GLY A 73 2.73 2.76 4.32
C GLY A 73 2.77 1.50 5.18
N PHE A 74 2.70 1.63 6.52
CA PHE A 74 2.68 0.48 7.43
C PHE A 74 1.42 -0.39 7.28
N VAL A 75 0.27 0.24 7.06
CA VAL A 75 -0.96 -0.51 6.81
C VAL A 75 -0.93 -1.17 5.43
N ASN A 76 -0.40 -0.49 4.42
CA ASN A 76 -0.25 -1.03 3.07
C ASN A 76 0.68 -2.25 3.00
N SER A 77 1.75 -2.25 3.82
CA SER A 77 2.70 -3.38 3.93
C SER A 77 2.22 -4.50 4.86
N GLY A 78 1.02 -4.38 5.46
CA GLY A 78 0.51 -5.36 6.43
C GLY A 78 1.16 -5.31 7.82
N MET A 79 2.11 -4.39 8.05
CA MET A 79 2.76 -4.22 9.37
C MET A 79 1.81 -3.67 10.44
N MET A 80 0.72 -3.01 10.06
CA MET A 80 -0.22 -2.38 10.97
C MET A 80 -1.66 -2.63 10.52
N LYS A 81 -2.58 -2.88 11.46
CA LYS A 81 -4.02 -2.99 11.17
C LYS A 81 -4.66 -1.60 11.03
N VAL A 82 -5.70 -1.48 10.18
CA VAL A 82 -6.46 -0.23 9.99
C VAL A 82 -7.00 0.33 11.32
N ALA A 83 -7.48 -0.53 12.21
CA ALA A 83 -7.97 -0.15 13.54
C ALA A 83 -6.91 0.57 14.40
N GLN A 84 -5.64 0.14 14.32
CA GLN A 84 -4.52 0.76 15.04
C GLN A 84 -4.19 2.14 14.44
N ALA A 85 -4.26 2.25 13.11
CA ALA A 85 -4.01 3.48 12.38
C ALA A 85 -4.96 4.62 12.79
N ILE A 86 -6.24 4.31 13.09
CA ILE A 86 -7.23 5.33 13.48
C ILE A 86 -6.75 6.14 14.67
N GLY A 87 -6.27 5.49 15.74
CA GLY A 87 -5.77 6.19 16.93
C GLY A 87 -4.57 7.08 16.63
N ILE A 88 -3.61 6.60 15.83
CA ILE A 88 -2.42 7.38 15.46
C ILE A 88 -2.81 8.60 14.63
N ILE A 89 -3.72 8.46 13.68
CA ILE A 89 -4.22 9.56 12.83
C ILE A 89 -4.93 10.62 13.68
N MET A 90 -5.78 10.21 14.62
CA MET A 90 -6.41 11.11 15.59
C MET A 90 -5.35 11.87 16.40
N GLY A 91 -4.34 11.17 16.89
CA GLY A 91 -3.23 11.80 17.61
C GLY A 91 -2.41 12.76 16.73
N ALA A 92 -2.15 12.41 15.48
CA ALA A 92 -1.44 13.27 14.55
C ALA A 92 -2.15 14.62 14.35
N ASN A 93 -3.47 14.62 14.34
CA ASN A 93 -4.26 15.84 14.28
C ASN A 93 -4.07 16.74 15.51
N ILE A 94 -4.00 16.18 16.72
CA ILE A 94 -3.67 16.93 17.94
C ILE A 94 -2.23 17.47 17.87
N GLY A 95 -1.27 16.61 17.45
CA GLY A 95 0.14 16.97 17.35
C GLY A 95 0.42 18.17 16.44
N THR A 96 -0.40 18.37 15.40
CA THR A 96 -0.31 19.54 14.52
C THR A 96 -0.52 20.85 15.26
N SER A 97 -1.33 20.88 16.33
CA SER A 97 -1.58 22.10 17.10
C SER A 97 -0.32 22.60 17.84
N VAL A 98 0.62 21.71 18.16
CA VAL A 98 1.90 22.08 18.79
C VAL A 98 2.70 23.05 17.92
N THR A 99 2.65 22.87 16.60
CA THR A 99 3.30 23.79 15.66
C THR A 99 2.76 25.22 15.82
N GLY A 100 1.43 25.37 15.95
CA GLY A 100 0.82 26.70 16.17
C GLY A 100 1.36 27.41 17.42
N TRP A 101 1.65 26.66 18.49
CA TRP A 101 2.27 27.22 19.71
C TRP A 101 3.72 27.59 19.51
N ILE A 102 4.49 26.79 18.77
CA ILE A 102 5.88 27.13 18.40
C ILE A 102 5.90 28.44 17.58
N LEU A 103 4.96 28.58 16.66
CA LEU A 103 4.84 29.81 15.86
C LEU A 103 4.51 31.06 16.69
N CYS A 104 3.80 30.90 17.82
CA CYS A 104 3.55 32.04 18.74
C CYS A 104 4.81 32.64 19.30
N LEU A 105 5.92 31.90 19.35
CA LEU A 105 7.22 32.41 19.75
C LEU A 105 7.72 33.53 18.82
N SER A 106 7.22 33.60 17.56
CA SER A 106 7.55 34.66 16.59
C SER A 106 7.00 36.03 16.97
N TYR A 107 6.09 36.10 17.94
CA TYR A 107 5.34 37.29 18.28
C TYR A 107 5.63 37.80 19.71
N ILE A 108 6.74 37.35 20.29
CA ILE A 108 7.22 37.85 21.59
C ILE A 108 8.00 39.13 21.32
N ASP A 109 7.36 40.27 21.57
CA ASP A 109 7.99 41.59 21.50
C ASP A 109 8.47 42.02 22.90
N GLY A 110 9.77 42.24 23.04
CA GLY A 110 10.35 42.80 24.24
C GLY A 110 10.44 44.31 24.11
N SER A 111 9.77 45.05 24.98
CA SER A 111 9.70 46.51 24.91
C SER A 111 10.84 47.24 25.66
N SER A 112 11.53 46.61 26.59
CA SER A 112 12.66 47.25 27.33
C SER A 112 13.54 46.23 28.11
N GLY A 113 14.84 46.53 28.22
CA GLY A 113 15.79 45.87 29.11
C GLY A 113 15.96 44.35 28.88
N ILE A 114 15.69 43.53 29.89
CA ILE A 114 15.80 42.06 29.83
C ILE A 114 14.80 41.46 28.84
N GLU A 115 13.63 42.07 28.66
CA GLU A 115 12.61 41.65 27.71
C GLU A 115 13.11 41.70 26.26
N GLN A 116 13.98 42.67 25.93
CA GLN A 116 14.58 42.82 24.60
C GLN A 116 15.53 41.65 24.28
N LEU A 117 16.19 41.07 25.29
CA LEU A 117 17.01 39.84 25.15
C LEU A 117 16.15 38.60 24.88
N LEU A 118 14.88 38.61 25.32
CA LEU A 118 13.91 37.56 25.11
C LEU A 118 13.05 37.79 23.85
N SER A 119 13.32 38.87 23.09
CA SER A 119 12.61 39.10 21.83
C SER A 119 12.90 38.03 20.80
N THR A 120 11.93 37.74 19.96
CA THR A 120 12.03 36.74 18.89
C THR A 120 13.22 36.98 17.96
N ALA A 121 13.52 38.27 17.67
CA ALA A 121 14.66 38.63 16.84
C ALA A 121 16.00 38.23 17.48
N THR A 122 16.16 38.48 18.79
CA THR A 122 17.37 38.12 19.52
C THR A 122 17.50 36.59 19.68
N ILE A 123 16.41 35.91 20.07
CA ILE A 123 16.42 34.43 20.21
C ILE A 123 16.74 33.79 18.88
N SER A 124 16.11 34.19 17.78
CA SER A 124 16.36 33.57 16.46
C SER A 124 17.78 33.86 15.98
N ALA A 125 18.34 35.04 16.24
CA ALA A 125 19.74 35.35 15.91
C ALA A 125 20.73 34.46 16.68
N VAL A 126 20.54 34.33 18.02
CA VAL A 126 21.39 33.47 18.85
C VAL A 126 21.28 32.00 18.41
N VAL A 127 20.07 31.50 18.19
CA VAL A 127 19.81 30.15 17.71
C VAL A 127 20.45 29.92 16.33
N ALA A 128 20.39 30.92 15.42
CA ALA A 128 21.04 30.81 14.11
C ALA A 128 22.56 30.71 14.23
N ILE A 129 23.18 31.55 15.09
CA ILE A 129 24.64 31.53 15.31
C ILE A 129 25.08 30.16 15.86
N ILE A 130 24.39 29.64 16.87
CA ILE A 130 24.70 28.31 17.43
C ILE A 130 24.45 27.22 16.37
N GLY A 131 23.37 27.33 15.63
CA GLY A 131 23.00 26.39 14.57
C GLY A 131 24.06 26.28 13.48
N ILE A 132 24.58 27.43 12.99
CA ILE A 132 25.64 27.44 11.96
C ILE A 132 26.95 26.87 12.50
N VAL A 133 27.28 27.13 13.76
CA VAL A 133 28.46 26.54 14.42
C VAL A 133 28.34 25.01 14.48
N PHE A 134 27.19 24.49 14.88
CA PHE A 134 26.95 23.03 14.91
C PHE A 134 26.99 22.43 13.51
N LYS A 135 26.42 23.11 12.51
CA LYS A 135 26.37 22.62 11.13
C LYS A 135 27.75 22.56 10.47
N MET A 136 28.58 23.61 10.65
CA MET A 136 29.84 23.76 9.93
C MET A 136 31.06 23.21 10.68
N PHE A 137 31.12 23.37 11.99
CA PHE A 137 32.34 23.12 12.76
C PHE A 137 32.30 21.79 13.54
N VAL A 138 31.13 21.23 13.82
CA VAL A 138 31.04 19.95 14.55
C VAL A 138 31.06 18.77 13.59
N LYS A 139 31.94 17.78 13.85
CA LYS A 139 32.09 16.60 12.96
C LYS A 139 30.99 15.57 13.14
N LYS A 140 30.40 15.45 14.34
CA LYS A 140 29.40 14.40 14.67
C LYS A 140 28.07 14.71 14.00
N THR A 141 27.53 13.77 13.21
CA THR A 141 26.31 13.92 12.39
C THR A 141 25.07 14.33 13.21
N THR A 142 24.93 13.81 14.43
CA THR A 142 23.80 14.18 15.31
C THR A 142 23.78 15.68 15.62
N TYR A 143 24.93 16.30 15.93
CA TYR A 143 24.98 17.75 16.18
C TYR A 143 24.80 18.58 14.90
N LYS A 144 25.20 18.06 13.74
CA LYS A 144 24.89 18.73 12.45
C LYS A 144 23.39 18.77 12.22
N ASN A 145 22.68 17.68 12.53
CA ASN A 145 21.23 17.63 12.44
C ASN A 145 20.54 18.57 13.45
N VAL A 146 21.08 18.70 14.66
CA VAL A 146 20.64 19.71 15.64
C VAL A 146 20.88 21.13 15.10
N GLY A 147 22.01 21.35 14.42
CA GLY A 147 22.28 22.59 13.69
C GLY A 147 21.23 22.90 12.64
N ASP A 148 20.79 21.89 11.88
CA ASP A 148 19.70 22.04 10.90
C ASP A 148 18.36 22.44 11.57
N ILE A 149 18.03 21.85 12.72
CA ILE A 149 16.85 22.20 13.52
C ILE A 149 16.92 23.67 13.94
N MET A 150 18.03 24.10 14.46
CA MET A 150 18.24 25.46 14.95
C MET A 150 18.20 26.50 13.82
N LEU A 151 18.84 26.21 12.69
CA LEU A 151 18.80 27.07 11.50
C LEU A 151 17.39 27.12 10.91
N GLY A 152 16.71 25.97 10.83
CA GLY A 152 15.33 25.89 10.36
C GLY A 152 14.39 26.73 11.23
N PHE A 153 14.52 26.66 12.55
CA PHE A 153 13.77 27.49 13.48
C PHE A 153 14.03 28.99 13.25
N ALA A 154 15.28 29.40 13.13
CA ALA A 154 15.64 30.79 12.91
C ALA A 154 15.07 31.32 11.58
N ILE A 155 15.21 30.59 10.48
CA ILE A 155 14.67 30.93 9.15
C ILE A 155 13.14 31.01 9.20
N LEU A 156 12.48 30.08 9.89
CA LEU A 156 11.03 30.06 10.09
C LEU A 156 10.59 31.35 10.81
N MET A 157 11.28 31.78 11.87
CA MET A 157 10.98 33.02 12.62
C MET A 157 11.14 34.26 11.75
N VAL A 158 12.20 34.34 10.94
CA VAL A 158 12.41 35.41 9.96
C VAL A 158 11.28 35.43 8.93
N GLY A 159 10.88 34.28 8.41
CA GLY A 159 9.75 34.17 7.49
C GLY A 159 8.45 34.70 8.09
N MET A 160 8.14 34.33 9.34
CA MET A 160 6.96 34.82 10.06
C MET A 160 6.99 36.32 10.24
N GLN A 161 8.12 36.90 10.66
CA GLN A 161 8.27 38.35 10.81
C GLN A 161 8.12 39.06 9.46
N THR A 162 8.69 38.51 8.40
CA THR A 162 8.56 39.07 7.03
C THR A 162 7.11 39.08 6.59
N MET A 163 6.35 37.99 6.81
CA MET A 163 4.92 37.92 6.51
C MET A 163 4.14 38.97 7.30
N SER A 164 4.34 39.03 8.61
CA SER A 164 3.63 39.99 9.49
C SER A 164 3.94 41.43 9.11
N GLY A 165 5.20 41.74 8.79
CA GLY A 165 5.60 43.07 8.30
C GLY A 165 4.97 43.42 6.95
N ALA A 166 4.85 42.45 6.04
CA ALA A 166 4.22 42.66 4.73
C ALA A 166 2.73 42.98 4.83
N VAL A 167 2.00 42.32 5.76
CA VAL A 167 0.54 42.51 5.91
C VAL A 167 0.17 43.67 6.84
N SER A 168 1.09 44.15 7.68
CA SER A 168 0.84 45.25 8.61
C SER A 168 0.25 46.51 7.96
N PRO A 169 0.73 46.98 6.78
CA PRO A 169 0.14 48.16 6.11
C PRO A 169 -1.28 47.93 5.59
N LEU A 170 -1.72 46.65 5.44
CA LEU A 170 -3.06 46.33 4.93
C LEU A 170 -4.16 46.61 5.98
N LYS A 171 -3.80 46.74 7.24
CA LYS A 171 -4.72 47.08 8.34
C LYS A 171 -5.55 48.32 8.04
N GLU A 172 -4.96 49.31 7.38
CA GLU A 172 -5.59 50.59 7.07
C GLU A 172 -6.30 50.62 5.71
N ASN A 173 -6.25 49.51 4.96
CA ASN A 173 -6.88 49.39 3.65
C ASN A 173 -8.33 48.91 3.76
N PRO A 174 -9.36 49.77 3.49
CA PRO A 174 -10.77 49.39 3.62
C PRO A 174 -11.17 48.19 2.73
N HIS A 175 -10.58 48.05 1.53
CA HIS A 175 -10.88 46.96 0.62
C HIS A 175 -10.39 45.63 1.20
N PHE A 176 -9.24 45.60 1.85
CA PHE A 176 -8.69 44.40 2.49
C PHE A 176 -9.54 44.00 3.71
N VAL A 177 -9.89 44.95 4.57
CA VAL A 177 -10.76 44.68 5.73
C VAL A 177 -12.13 44.18 5.28
N ASN A 178 -12.76 44.79 4.27
CA ASN A 178 -14.03 44.34 3.72
C ASN A 178 -13.94 42.96 3.05
N MET A 179 -12.78 42.55 2.53
CA MET A 179 -12.57 41.22 2.03
C MET A 179 -12.51 40.19 3.18
N LEU A 180 -11.85 40.53 4.28
CA LEU A 180 -11.75 39.65 5.45
C LEU A 180 -13.10 39.45 6.13
N THR A 181 -13.98 40.46 6.17
CA THR A 181 -15.34 40.32 6.73
C THR A 181 -16.21 39.37 5.94
N LYS A 182 -15.97 39.17 4.64
CA LYS A 182 -16.67 38.12 3.87
C LYS A 182 -16.41 36.74 4.38
N PHE A 183 -15.27 36.49 5.01
CA PHE A 183 -14.90 35.18 5.59
C PHE A 183 -15.58 34.93 6.94
N GLU A 184 -16.29 35.89 7.52
CA GLU A 184 -17.17 35.70 8.66
C GLU A 184 -18.40 34.85 8.30
N ASN A 185 -18.73 34.75 7.00
CA ASN A 185 -19.66 33.76 6.53
C ASN A 185 -19.03 32.36 6.68
N PRO A 186 -19.62 31.47 7.50
CA PRO A 186 -19.02 30.18 7.82
C PRO A 186 -18.70 29.33 6.58
N PHE A 187 -19.58 29.36 5.59
CA PHE A 187 -19.40 28.57 4.37
C PHE A 187 -18.21 29.06 3.54
N MET A 188 -18.10 30.39 3.35
CA MET A 188 -16.98 31.00 2.63
C MET A 188 -15.65 30.79 3.36
N GLY A 189 -15.63 30.98 4.69
CA GLY A 189 -14.43 30.74 5.50
C GLY A 189 -13.93 29.30 5.41
N ILE A 190 -14.83 28.32 5.49
CA ILE A 190 -14.50 26.90 5.35
C ILE A 190 -13.91 26.61 3.96
N ILE A 191 -14.56 27.07 2.88
CA ILE A 191 -14.07 26.84 1.50
C ILE A 191 -12.67 27.43 1.31
N VAL A 192 -12.45 28.66 1.79
CA VAL A 192 -11.15 29.31 1.69
C VAL A 192 -10.09 28.54 2.49
N GLY A 193 -10.41 28.07 3.70
CA GLY A 193 -9.52 27.24 4.50
C GLY A 193 -9.15 25.93 3.80
N ILE A 194 -10.13 25.24 3.20
CA ILE A 194 -9.91 23.99 2.42
C ILE A 194 -9.01 24.27 1.22
N ALA A 195 -9.41 25.22 0.36
CA ALA A 195 -8.71 25.49 -0.90
C ALA A 195 -7.27 25.95 -0.66
N PHE A 196 -7.08 26.85 0.29
CA PHE A 196 -5.77 27.39 0.64
C PHE A 196 -4.83 26.28 1.17
N THR A 197 -5.33 25.45 2.08
CA THR A 197 -4.52 24.36 2.66
C THR A 197 -4.27 23.23 1.66
N ALA A 198 -5.22 22.93 0.79
CA ALA A 198 -5.00 21.95 -0.28
C ALA A 198 -3.89 22.39 -1.26
N VAL A 199 -3.79 23.69 -1.56
CA VAL A 199 -2.71 24.25 -2.39
C VAL A 199 -1.38 24.22 -1.65
N LEU A 200 -1.34 24.65 -0.39
CA LEU A 200 -0.11 24.65 0.43
C LEU A 200 0.31 23.26 0.89
N GLN A 201 -0.59 22.30 0.87
CA GLN A 201 -0.39 20.93 1.34
C GLN A 201 0.10 20.82 2.80
N SER A 202 -0.12 21.84 3.60
CA SER A 202 0.37 21.95 4.98
C SER A 202 -0.61 22.72 5.87
N ALA A 203 -1.22 21.99 6.83
CA ALA A 203 -2.07 22.62 7.84
C ALA A 203 -1.30 23.61 8.73
N SER A 204 -0.09 23.26 9.13
CA SER A 204 0.76 24.11 9.98
C SER A 204 1.12 25.42 9.28
N ALA A 205 1.42 25.36 7.98
CA ALA A 205 1.69 26.55 7.17
C ALA A 205 0.46 27.45 7.07
N SER A 206 -0.71 26.87 6.84
CA SER A 206 -1.98 27.63 6.75
C SER A 206 -2.32 28.31 8.07
N VAL A 207 -2.13 27.63 9.21
CA VAL A 207 -2.31 28.22 10.54
C VAL A 207 -1.29 29.35 10.78
N GLY A 208 -0.03 29.16 10.39
CA GLY A 208 1.01 30.20 10.51
C GLY A 208 0.68 31.47 9.71
N ILE A 209 0.18 31.33 8.49
CA ILE A 209 -0.25 32.47 7.66
C ILE A 209 -1.48 33.15 8.29
N LEU A 210 -2.43 32.39 8.84
CA LEU A 210 -3.57 32.95 9.56
C LEU A 210 -3.12 33.72 10.80
N GLN A 211 -2.10 33.20 11.54
CA GLN A 211 -1.49 33.92 12.66
C GLN A 211 -0.79 35.24 12.22
N ALA A 212 -0.05 35.19 11.10
CA ALA A 212 0.58 36.38 10.55
C ALA A 212 -0.46 37.43 10.14
N LEU A 213 -1.54 37.01 9.48
CA LEU A 213 -2.65 37.90 9.12
C LEU A 213 -3.36 38.47 10.36
N SER A 214 -3.46 37.75 11.47
CA SER A 214 -4.07 38.23 12.70
C SER A 214 -3.35 39.46 13.32
N MET A 215 -2.07 39.64 12.98
CA MET A 215 -1.30 40.80 13.41
C MET A 215 -1.81 42.13 12.79
N THR A 216 -2.60 42.05 11.72
CA THR A 216 -3.30 43.22 11.20
C THR A 216 -4.36 43.77 12.18
N GLY A 217 -4.79 42.97 13.15
CA GLY A 217 -5.88 43.28 14.07
C GLY A 217 -7.26 43.32 13.41
N SER A 218 -7.38 42.84 12.16
CA SER A 218 -8.63 42.87 11.37
C SER A 218 -9.32 41.49 11.28
N ILE A 219 -8.75 40.47 11.88
CA ILE A 219 -9.35 39.13 11.87
C ILE A 219 -10.14 38.92 13.16
N SER A 220 -11.46 38.73 13.02
CA SER A 220 -12.37 38.39 14.10
C SER A 220 -12.36 36.87 14.39
N PHE A 221 -12.85 36.46 15.55
CA PHE A 221 -13.09 35.04 15.85
C PHE A 221 -14.08 34.45 14.84
N ALA A 222 -15.08 35.21 14.43
CA ALA A 222 -16.07 34.80 13.43
C ALA A 222 -15.45 34.41 12.09
N ALA A 223 -14.36 35.10 11.66
CA ALA A 223 -13.64 34.74 10.44
C ALA A 223 -12.61 33.64 10.66
N ALA A 224 -11.90 33.64 11.78
CA ALA A 224 -10.83 32.65 12.03
C ALA A 224 -11.33 31.23 12.24
N LEU A 225 -12.47 31.05 12.92
CA LEU A 225 -13.02 29.73 13.24
C LEU A 225 -13.34 28.89 11.99
N PRO A 226 -14.15 29.38 11.03
CA PRO A 226 -14.50 28.58 9.84
C PRO A 226 -13.27 28.32 8.96
N ILE A 227 -12.33 29.27 8.84
CA ILE A 227 -11.07 29.05 8.12
C ILE A 227 -10.28 27.90 8.78
N THR A 228 -10.17 27.89 10.13
CA THR A 228 -9.45 26.84 10.87
C THR A 228 -10.12 25.46 10.69
N MET A 229 -11.45 25.40 10.67
CA MET A 229 -12.19 24.16 10.36
C MET A 229 -11.86 23.64 8.95
N GLY A 230 -11.82 24.55 7.97
CA GLY A 230 -11.47 24.21 6.59
C GLY A 230 -10.02 23.76 6.43
N ILE A 231 -9.07 24.32 7.18
CA ILE A 231 -7.64 23.96 7.16
C ILE A 231 -7.47 22.46 7.44
N GLY A 232 -8.20 21.89 8.39
CA GLY A 232 -8.13 20.46 8.70
C GLY A 232 -8.44 19.60 7.48
N VAL A 233 -9.58 19.85 6.84
CA VAL A 233 -10.03 19.08 5.66
C VAL A 233 -9.06 19.24 4.48
N GLY A 234 -8.55 20.46 4.23
CA GLY A 234 -7.57 20.73 3.16
C GLY A 234 -6.26 19.96 3.36
N ALA A 235 -5.87 19.71 4.60
CA ALA A 235 -4.66 18.94 4.94
C ALA A 235 -4.74 17.46 4.57
N ALA A 236 -5.93 16.93 4.26
CA ALA A 236 -6.08 15.56 3.78
C ALA A 236 -5.58 15.35 2.34
N CYS A 237 -5.47 16.42 1.55
CA CYS A 237 -5.08 16.36 0.14
C CYS A 237 -3.77 15.58 -0.11
N PRO A 238 -2.63 15.88 0.52
CA PRO A 238 -1.39 15.13 0.30
C PRO A 238 -1.48 13.67 0.75
N VAL A 239 -2.26 13.37 1.79
CA VAL A 239 -2.46 12.00 2.28
C VAL A 239 -3.29 11.19 1.29
N LEU A 240 -4.35 11.76 0.74
CA LEU A 240 -5.17 11.10 -0.30
C LEU A 240 -4.35 10.86 -1.57
N LEU A 241 -3.54 11.82 -2.00
CA LEU A 241 -2.67 11.67 -3.16
C LEU A 241 -1.64 10.55 -2.94
N SER A 242 -1.04 10.45 -1.74
CA SER A 242 -0.08 9.38 -1.41
C SER A 242 -0.70 7.99 -1.36
N SER A 243 -2.02 7.89 -1.21
CA SER A 243 -2.73 6.60 -1.21
C SER A 243 -3.04 6.06 -2.61
N ILE A 244 -2.78 6.86 -3.66
CA ILE A 244 -2.94 6.41 -5.04
C ILE A 244 -1.90 5.32 -5.31
N GLY A 245 -2.36 4.14 -5.77
CA GLY A 245 -1.50 2.98 -5.99
C GLY A 245 -1.30 2.07 -4.78
N THR A 246 -1.78 2.43 -3.58
CA THR A 246 -1.78 1.52 -2.43
C THR A 246 -2.94 0.52 -2.51
N ASN A 247 -2.82 -0.55 -1.72
CA ASN A 247 -3.92 -1.52 -1.55
C ASN A 247 -5.15 -0.88 -0.85
N LYS A 248 -6.23 -1.65 -0.71
CA LYS A 248 -7.48 -1.16 -0.11
C LYS A 248 -7.32 -0.66 1.32
N ASN A 249 -6.46 -1.29 2.12
CA ASN A 249 -6.22 -0.90 3.50
C ASN A 249 -5.43 0.41 3.59
N GLY A 250 -4.47 0.65 2.69
CA GLY A 250 -3.80 1.93 2.54
C GLY A 250 -4.78 3.06 2.18
N LYS A 251 -5.68 2.82 1.21
CA LYS A 251 -6.75 3.77 0.84
C LYS A 251 -7.73 4.04 1.98
N ARG A 252 -8.13 3.00 2.75
CA ARG A 252 -8.96 3.15 3.95
C ARG A 252 -8.28 4.05 4.98
N THR A 253 -6.98 3.84 5.18
CA THR A 253 -6.18 4.62 6.14
C THR A 253 -6.12 6.10 5.74
N ALA A 254 -5.93 6.42 4.48
CA ALA A 254 -5.97 7.79 3.98
C ALA A 254 -7.37 8.41 4.12
N LEU A 255 -8.42 7.63 3.85
CA LEU A 255 -9.81 8.06 4.00
C LEU A 255 -10.16 8.37 5.47
N ILE A 256 -9.60 7.64 6.44
CA ILE A 256 -9.79 7.91 7.88
C ILE A 256 -9.32 9.32 8.23
N TYR A 257 -8.17 9.77 7.69
CA TYR A 257 -7.69 11.13 7.94
C TYR A 257 -8.70 12.18 7.44
N LEU A 258 -9.19 12.02 6.21
CA LEU A 258 -10.21 12.91 5.65
C LEU A 258 -11.50 12.89 6.48
N LEU A 259 -12.02 11.70 6.83
CA LEU A 259 -13.26 11.56 7.58
C LEU A 259 -13.18 12.16 8.98
N ASN A 260 -12.02 12.06 9.64
CA ASN A 260 -11.80 12.66 10.95
C ASN A 260 -11.95 14.19 10.91
N ASP A 261 -11.31 14.85 9.95
CA ASP A 261 -11.36 16.31 9.84
C ASP A 261 -12.70 16.80 9.26
N LEU A 262 -13.27 16.04 8.32
CA LEU A 262 -14.58 16.34 7.75
C LEU A 262 -15.70 16.23 8.81
N PHE A 263 -15.64 15.19 9.64
CA PHE A 263 -16.58 15.05 10.77
C PHE A 263 -16.43 16.21 11.75
N GLY A 264 -15.20 16.53 12.16
CA GLY A 264 -14.95 17.65 13.07
C GLY A 264 -15.48 18.97 12.51
N MET A 265 -15.24 19.25 11.23
CA MET A 265 -15.74 20.44 10.55
C MET A 265 -17.28 20.47 10.55
N ILE A 266 -17.95 19.40 10.12
CA ILE A 266 -19.43 19.36 10.01
C ILE A 266 -20.06 19.42 11.40
N PHE A 267 -19.60 18.57 12.33
CA PHE A 267 -20.16 18.48 13.68
C PHE A 267 -20.06 19.82 14.43
N TRP A 268 -18.86 20.40 14.47
CA TRP A 268 -18.67 21.67 15.18
C TRP A 268 -19.31 22.86 14.45
N SER A 269 -19.41 22.83 13.11
CA SER A 269 -20.18 23.85 12.39
C SER A 269 -21.65 23.80 12.82
N ILE A 270 -22.27 22.63 12.85
CA ILE A 270 -23.67 22.50 13.26
C ILE A 270 -23.83 22.90 14.73
N VAL A 271 -23.06 22.31 15.64
CA VAL A 271 -23.19 22.54 17.08
C VAL A 271 -22.89 23.99 17.44
N PHE A 272 -21.74 24.49 17.02
CA PHE A 272 -21.31 25.82 17.41
C PHE A 272 -22.22 26.92 16.86
N TYR A 273 -22.54 26.90 15.56
CA TYR A 273 -23.37 27.93 14.96
C TYR A 273 -24.84 27.82 15.40
N SER A 274 -25.36 26.61 15.68
CA SER A 274 -26.69 26.46 16.29
C SER A 274 -26.74 27.06 17.69
N VAL A 275 -25.75 26.77 18.54
CA VAL A 275 -25.69 27.36 19.88
C VAL A 275 -25.51 28.87 19.80
N ASN A 276 -24.64 29.36 18.90
CA ASN A 276 -24.42 30.78 18.72
C ASN A 276 -25.69 31.53 18.27
N ALA A 277 -26.54 30.91 17.47
CA ALA A 277 -27.81 31.49 17.04
C ALA A 277 -28.78 31.81 18.21
N PHE A 278 -28.67 31.02 19.32
CA PHE A 278 -29.48 31.25 20.52
C PHE A 278 -28.77 32.10 21.58
N VAL A 279 -27.46 31.90 21.79
CA VAL A 279 -26.69 32.52 22.87
C VAL A 279 -26.07 33.83 22.47
N HIS A 280 -25.84 34.08 21.19
CA HIS A 280 -25.18 35.26 20.62
C HIS A 280 -23.84 35.54 21.33
N PHE A 281 -22.85 34.66 21.13
CA PHE A 281 -21.57 34.76 21.80
C PHE A 281 -20.85 36.08 21.48
N LYS A 282 -20.63 36.89 22.52
CA LYS A 282 -19.95 38.19 22.39
C LYS A 282 -18.50 38.08 21.89
N PHE A 283 -17.85 36.94 22.05
CA PHE A 283 -16.49 36.74 21.58
C PHE A 283 -16.38 36.53 20.07
N MET A 284 -17.51 36.44 19.36
CA MET A 284 -17.48 36.35 17.87
C MET A 284 -16.80 37.55 17.23
N ASP A 285 -16.98 38.74 17.80
CA ASP A 285 -16.40 39.98 17.31
C ASP A 285 -15.00 40.25 17.89
N MET A 286 -14.48 39.36 18.74
CA MET A 286 -13.17 39.50 19.36
C MET A 286 -12.08 39.42 18.30
N THR A 287 -11.18 40.39 18.28
CA THR A 287 -10.00 40.36 17.42
C THR A 287 -9.05 39.25 17.82
N MET A 288 -8.71 38.41 16.88
CA MET A 288 -7.80 37.28 17.08
C MET A 288 -6.34 37.76 17.11
N ARG A 289 -5.57 37.08 17.96
CA ARG A 289 -4.11 37.18 18.04
C ARG A 289 -3.49 35.83 17.75
N PRO A 290 -2.20 35.75 17.44
CA PRO A 290 -1.54 34.45 17.17
C PRO A 290 -1.77 33.39 18.25
N VAL A 291 -1.69 33.78 19.53
CA VAL A 291 -1.93 32.89 20.68
C VAL A 291 -3.39 32.40 20.72
N THR A 292 -4.36 33.29 20.48
CA THR A 292 -5.78 32.90 20.47
C THR A 292 -6.12 32.00 19.30
N ILE A 293 -5.46 32.14 18.14
CA ILE A 293 -5.59 31.23 17.01
C ILE A 293 -5.00 29.84 17.36
N ALA A 294 -3.82 29.80 17.99
CA ALA A 294 -3.22 28.51 18.43
C ALA A 294 -4.11 27.80 19.45
N MET A 295 -4.65 28.54 20.41
CA MET A 295 -5.56 28.03 21.42
C MET A 295 -6.86 27.50 20.79
N MET A 296 -7.50 28.27 19.92
CA MET A 296 -8.72 27.87 19.19
C MET A 296 -8.49 26.60 18.36
N ASN A 297 -7.40 26.54 17.60
CA ASN A 297 -7.03 25.37 16.81
C ASN A 297 -6.80 24.13 17.71
N THR A 298 -6.14 24.29 18.86
CA THR A 298 -5.90 23.20 19.81
C THR A 298 -7.20 22.69 20.41
N ILE A 299 -8.07 23.61 20.87
CA ILE A 299 -9.39 23.26 21.46
C ILE A 299 -10.24 22.54 20.41
N PHE A 300 -10.31 23.06 19.19
CA PHE A 300 -11.09 22.46 18.10
C PHE A 300 -10.63 21.01 17.81
N ARG A 301 -9.33 20.79 17.66
CA ARG A 301 -8.77 19.46 17.37
C ARG A 301 -8.95 18.50 18.55
N LEU A 302 -8.64 18.95 19.76
CA LEU A 302 -8.81 18.13 20.97
C LEU A 302 -10.27 17.75 21.20
N ALA A 303 -11.18 18.71 21.08
CA ALA A 303 -12.62 18.49 21.23
C ALA A 303 -13.15 17.50 20.16
N THR A 304 -12.71 17.63 18.92
CA THR A 304 -13.06 16.70 17.84
C THR A 304 -12.62 15.29 18.17
N ILE A 305 -11.38 15.09 18.62
CA ILE A 305 -10.86 13.78 18.96
C ILE A 305 -11.57 13.18 20.19
N LEU A 306 -11.86 13.99 21.21
CA LEU A 306 -12.61 13.52 22.39
C LEU A 306 -14.02 13.03 22.01
N VAL A 307 -14.68 13.69 21.06
CA VAL A 307 -16.00 13.27 20.55
C VAL A 307 -15.87 11.99 19.70
N LEU A 308 -14.82 11.89 18.85
CA LEU A 308 -14.64 10.76 17.93
C LEU A 308 -14.09 9.50 18.61
N LEU A 309 -13.33 9.63 19.69
CA LEU A 309 -12.63 8.51 20.34
C LEU A 309 -13.55 7.33 20.69
N PRO A 310 -14.78 7.53 21.23
CA PRO A 310 -15.72 6.42 21.47
C PRO A 310 -16.23 5.76 20.19
N PHE A 311 -16.15 6.44 19.06
CA PHE A 311 -16.70 5.99 17.77
C PHE A 311 -15.67 5.36 16.82
N ILE A 312 -14.49 5.00 17.30
CA ILE A 312 -13.43 4.38 16.49
C ILE A 312 -13.94 3.18 15.70
N HIS A 313 -14.70 2.27 16.35
CA HIS A 313 -15.28 1.11 15.67
C HIS A 313 -16.33 1.49 14.61
N VAL A 314 -17.01 2.62 14.78
CA VAL A 314 -17.96 3.12 13.77
C VAL A 314 -17.19 3.64 12.55
N ILE A 315 -16.12 4.39 12.78
CA ILE A 315 -15.23 4.89 11.71
C ILE A 315 -14.63 3.71 10.94
N GLU A 316 -14.12 2.71 11.65
CA GLU A 316 -13.61 1.48 11.06
C GLU A 316 -14.64 0.81 10.16
N LYS A 317 -15.84 0.52 10.69
CA LYS A 317 -16.93 -0.08 9.90
C LYS A 317 -17.32 0.78 8.70
N LEU A 318 -17.30 2.10 8.84
CA LEU A 318 -17.64 3.02 7.77
C LEU A 318 -16.63 2.92 6.61
N VAL A 319 -15.33 2.94 6.89
CA VAL A 319 -14.30 2.85 5.83
C VAL A 319 -14.28 1.49 5.14
N PHE A 320 -14.56 0.39 5.88
CA PHE A 320 -14.73 -0.94 5.28
C PHE A 320 -16.00 -1.05 4.44
N ARG A 321 -17.05 -0.28 4.76
CA ARG A 321 -18.27 -0.21 3.95
C ARG A 321 -18.09 0.63 2.69
N LEU A 322 -17.31 1.72 2.76
CA LEU A 322 -17.04 2.61 1.62
C LEU A 322 -16.05 1.95 0.64
N ILE A 323 -15.02 1.30 1.15
CA ILE A 323 -14.04 0.57 0.36
C ILE A 323 -14.19 -0.90 0.75
N LYS A 324 -14.98 -1.64 -0.03
CA LYS A 324 -15.27 -3.06 0.24
C LYS A 324 -14.07 -3.94 -0.06
N ASP A 325 -13.89 -5.00 0.75
CA ASP A 325 -12.95 -6.06 0.44
C ASP A 325 -13.44 -6.87 -0.75
N ASP A 326 -12.49 -7.46 -1.47
CA ASP A 326 -12.78 -8.53 -2.40
C ASP A 326 -12.95 -9.81 -1.58
N PRO A 327 -13.94 -10.66 -1.89
CA PRO A 327 -14.04 -11.98 -1.23
C PRO A 327 -12.73 -12.79 -1.26
N GLU A 328 -11.97 -12.67 -2.35
CA GLU A 328 -10.64 -13.30 -2.48
C GLU A 328 -9.63 -12.77 -1.44
N GLU A 329 -9.60 -11.45 -1.17
CA GLU A 329 -8.69 -10.85 -0.17
C GLU A 329 -9.02 -11.28 1.27
N LEU A 330 -10.31 -11.51 1.57
CA LEU A 330 -10.73 -12.02 2.87
C LEU A 330 -10.28 -13.46 3.09
N GLU A 331 -10.37 -14.33 2.06
CA GLU A 331 -9.86 -15.69 2.12
C GLU A 331 -8.32 -15.71 2.30
N GLU A 332 -7.61 -14.83 1.59
CA GLU A 332 -6.16 -14.67 1.71
C GLU A 332 -5.71 -14.29 3.13
N GLN A 333 -6.41 -13.33 3.73
CA GLN A 333 -6.11 -12.92 5.10
C GLN A 333 -6.42 -14.03 6.10
N ALA A 334 -7.53 -14.76 5.89
CA ALA A 334 -7.90 -15.89 6.73
C ALA A 334 -6.84 -17.00 6.68
N ASP A 335 -6.31 -17.34 5.50
CA ASP A 335 -5.26 -18.36 5.35
C ASP A 335 -3.97 -17.95 6.09
N PHE A 336 -3.59 -16.66 6.05
CA PHE A 336 -2.41 -16.18 6.78
C PHE A 336 -2.62 -16.05 8.29
N ASP A 337 -3.84 -15.74 8.72
CA ASP A 337 -4.19 -15.70 10.16
C ASP A 337 -4.16 -17.09 10.81
N LEU A 338 -4.17 -18.19 10.03
CA LEU A 338 -3.96 -19.54 10.52
C LEU A 338 -2.51 -19.79 10.97
N LEU A 339 -1.51 -19.15 10.33
CA LEU A 339 -0.08 -19.39 10.56
C LEU A 339 0.43 -18.59 11.77
N GLU A 340 -0.14 -18.82 12.96
CA GLU A 340 0.26 -18.14 14.19
C GLU A 340 1.41 -18.88 14.88
N GLU A 341 2.48 -18.15 15.25
CA GLU A 341 3.68 -18.70 15.94
C GLU A 341 3.35 -19.45 17.24
N ARG A 342 2.26 -19.08 17.94
CA ARG A 342 1.84 -19.76 19.18
C ARG A 342 1.50 -21.24 18.97
N PHE A 343 1.13 -21.64 17.76
CA PHE A 343 0.79 -23.04 17.44
C PHE A 343 2.00 -23.90 17.09
N LEU A 344 3.18 -23.33 16.90
CA LEU A 344 4.41 -24.08 16.66
C LEU A 344 4.73 -25.07 17.77
N SER A 345 4.34 -24.76 19.01
CA SER A 345 4.47 -25.68 20.16
C SER A 345 3.51 -26.90 20.09
N TYR A 346 2.61 -26.93 19.11
CA TYR A 346 1.64 -28.02 18.90
C TYR A 346 1.74 -28.51 17.45
N PRO A 347 2.74 -29.35 17.10
CA PRO A 347 3.05 -29.69 15.70
C PRO A 347 1.87 -30.22 14.89
N ALA A 348 1.03 -31.09 15.46
CA ALA A 348 -0.14 -31.61 14.76
C ALA A 348 -1.13 -30.52 14.33
N LEU A 349 -1.35 -29.50 15.17
CA LEU A 349 -2.22 -28.38 14.85
C LEU A 349 -1.57 -27.46 13.81
N ALA A 350 -0.29 -27.15 13.98
CA ALA A 350 0.47 -26.31 13.05
C ALA A 350 0.52 -26.94 11.63
N ILE A 351 0.68 -28.26 11.52
CA ILE A 351 0.65 -29.00 10.25
C ILE A 351 -0.74 -28.91 9.61
N GLY A 352 -1.82 -29.10 10.37
CA GLY A 352 -3.19 -29.00 9.85
C GLY A 352 -3.51 -27.60 9.33
N GLN A 353 -3.03 -26.55 10.02
CA GLN A 353 -3.17 -25.16 9.58
C GLN A 353 -2.33 -24.87 8.33
N SER A 354 -1.09 -25.37 8.30
CA SER A 354 -0.22 -25.27 7.12
C SER A 354 -0.87 -25.96 5.90
N HIS A 355 -1.45 -27.14 6.07
CA HIS A 355 -2.17 -27.83 5.00
C HIS A 355 -3.30 -26.98 4.42
N THR A 356 -4.11 -26.34 5.27
CA THR A 356 -5.19 -25.46 4.83
C THR A 356 -4.64 -24.26 4.04
N ALA A 357 -3.56 -23.64 4.50
CA ALA A 357 -2.94 -22.50 3.82
C ALA A 357 -2.27 -22.92 2.48
N VAL A 358 -1.62 -24.09 2.42
CA VAL A 358 -1.05 -24.63 1.16
C VAL A 358 -2.16 -24.94 0.16
N ASN A 359 -3.30 -25.50 0.60
CA ASN A 359 -4.47 -25.70 -0.25
C ASN A 359 -5.01 -24.37 -0.81
N GLY A 360 -5.01 -23.30 0.02
CA GLY A 360 -5.33 -21.93 -0.41
C GLY A 360 -4.38 -21.44 -1.52
N MET A 361 -3.07 -21.63 -1.34
CA MET A 361 -2.04 -21.31 -2.34
C MET A 361 -2.25 -22.08 -3.65
N ALA A 362 -2.44 -23.39 -3.59
CA ALA A 362 -2.65 -24.26 -4.76
C ALA A 362 -3.86 -23.82 -5.60
N LYS A 363 -5.00 -23.54 -4.95
CA LYS A 363 -6.21 -23.03 -5.61
C LYS A 363 -5.97 -21.67 -6.30
N LYS A 364 -5.16 -20.81 -5.70
CA LYS A 364 -4.80 -19.50 -6.27
C LYS A 364 -3.87 -19.66 -7.48
N ALA A 365 -2.89 -20.55 -7.41
CA ALA A 365 -2.01 -20.89 -8.54
C ALA A 365 -2.81 -21.41 -9.73
N ARG A 366 -3.72 -22.38 -9.52
CA ARG A 366 -4.67 -22.87 -10.53
C ARG A 366 -5.46 -21.75 -11.18
N LYS A 367 -6.06 -20.87 -10.37
CA LYS A 367 -6.87 -19.75 -10.86
C LYS A 367 -6.03 -18.76 -11.66
N ASN A 368 -4.78 -18.54 -11.27
CA ASN A 368 -3.88 -17.63 -11.97
C ASN A 368 -3.43 -18.18 -13.32
N ILE A 369 -3.08 -19.50 -13.40
CA ILE A 369 -2.80 -20.17 -14.67
C ILE A 369 -4.01 -20.12 -15.61
N ASN A 370 -5.20 -20.45 -15.12
CA ASN A 370 -6.41 -20.40 -15.93
C ASN A 370 -6.70 -18.99 -16.47
N ARG A 371 -6.39 -17.96 -15.68
CA ARG A 371 -6.48 -16.56 -16.12
C ARG A 371 -5.44 -16.22 -17.17
N ALA A 372 -4.19 -16.65 -17.00
CA ALA A 372 -3.12 -16.42 -17.97
C ALA A 372 -3.40 -17.11 -19.31
N LEU A 373 -3.87 -18.36 -19.30
CA LEU A 373 -4.28 -19.09 -20.49
C LEU A 373 -5.43 -18.38 -21.23
N SER A 374 -6.39 -17.81 -20.50
CA SER A 374 -7.50 -17.07 -21.12
C SER A 374 -7.04 -15.81 -21.88
N LEU A 375 -5.88 -15.22 -21.55
CA LEU A 375 -5.32 -14.08 -22.25
C LEU A 375 -4.89 -14.41 -23.69
N LEU A 376 -4.60 -15.68 -24.00
CA LEU A 376 -4.23 -16.11 -25.35
C LEU A 376 -5.39 -15.97 -26.35
N SER A 377 -6.64 -16.07 -25.88
CA SER A 377 -7.84 -15.98 -26.71
C SER A 377 -8.59 -14.66 -26.54
N ASP A 378 -8.56 -14.08 -25.33
CA ASP A 378 -9.28 -12.86 -24.95
C ASP A 378 -8.40 -11.98 -24.07
N TYR A 379 -7.51 -11.23 -24.72
CA TYR A 379 -6.57 -10.34 -24.05
C TYR A 379 -7.27 -9.09 -23.50
N SER A 380 -7.03 -8.76 -22.24
CA SER A 380 -7.32 -7.46 -21.68
C SER A 380 -6.23 -7.02 -20.70
N GLN A 381 -5.95 -5.72 -20.66
CA GLN A 381 -4.94 -5.16 -19.77
C GLN A 381 -5.28 -5.41 -18.29
N ASP A 382 -6.55 -5.39 -17.92
CA ASP A 382 -7.00 -5.66 -16.55
C ASP A 382 -6.71 -7.11 -16.14
N LYS A 383 -6.98 -8.09 -17.03
CA LYS A 383 -6.64 -9.49 -16.78
C LYS A 383 -5.13 -9.69 -16.68
N TYR A 384 -4.34 -9.02 -17.55
CA TYR A 384 -2.89 -9.05 -17.50
C TYR A 384 -2.36 -8.55 -16.14
N ASN A 385 -2.80 -7.36 -15.71
CA ASN A 385 -2.40 -6.77 -14.43
C ASN A 385 -2.79 -7.67 -13.26
N LYS A 386 -3.97 -8.32 -13.35
CA LYS A 386 -4.45 -9.23 -12.31
C LYS A 386 -3.63 -10.51 -12.22
N VAL A 387 -3.04 -10.99 -13.32
CA VAL A 387 -2.09 -12.12 -13.29
C VAL A 387 -0.83 -11.76 -12.50
N GLN A 388 -0.27 -10.56 -12.74
CA GLN A 388 0.91 -10.05 -12.03
C GLN A 388 0.62 -9.87 -10.53
N GLU A 389 -0.54 -9.30 -10.18
CA GLU A 389 -0.97 -9.10 -8.80
C GLU A 389 -1.10 -10.42 -8.04
N LYS A 390 -1.66 -11.45 -8.68
CA LYS A 390 -1.90 -12.74 -8.04
C LYS A 390 -0.65 -13.61 -7.93
N GLU A 391 0.34 -13.41 -8.78
CA GLU A 391 1.66 -14.02 -8.62
C GLU A 391 2.37 -13.45 -7.38
N ASN A 392 2.44 -12.13 -7.23
CA ASN A 392 2.99 -11.51 -6.00
C ASN A 392 2.31 -12.00 -4.70
N LEU A 393 1.07 -12.46 -4.80
CA LEU A 393 0.38 -13.08 -3.68
C LEU A 393 0.85 -14.51 -3.45
N ILE A 394 1.03 -15.29 -4.52
CA ILE A 394 1.53 -16.68 -4.45
C ILE A 394 2.93 -16.68 -3.84
N ASP A 395 3.81 -15.74 -4.22
CA ASP A 395 5.13 -15.53 -3.58
C ASP A 395 5.01 -15.29 -2.08
N LYS A 396 4.06 -14.44 -1.66
CA LYS A 396 3.82 -14.21 -0.22
C LYS A 396 3.38 -15.46 0.53
N TYR A 397 2.65 -16.36 -0.13
CA TYR A 397 2.31 -17.66 0.45
C TYR A 397 3.56 -18.51 0.62
N GLU A 398 4.42 -18.59 -0.39
CA GLU A 398 5.68 -19.34 -0.34
C GLU A 398 6.56 -18.84 0.80
N ASP A 399 6.82 -17.53 0.87
CA ASP A 399 7.63 -16.90 1.91
C ASP A 399 7.10 -17.18 3.33
N LYS A 400 5.79 -16.97 3.56
CA LYS A 400 5.19 -17.15 4.89
C LYS A 400 5.11 -18.61 5.30
N LEU A 401 4.65 -19.47 4.39
CA LEU A 401 4.59 -20.91 4.62
C LEU A 401 5.98 -21.50 4.80
N GLY A 402 6.95 -21.13 3.95
CA GLY A 402 8.33 -21.58 4.05
C GLY A 402 8.94 -21.23 5.41
N THR A 403 8.79 -19.96 5.83
CA THR A 403 9.26 -19.50 7.15
C THR A 403 8.59 -20.26 8.30
N TYR A 404 7.26 -20.41 8.26
CA TYR A 404 6.50 -21.10 9.30
C TYR A 404 6.85 -22.60 9.39
N LEU A 405 6.92 -23.28 8.26
CA LEU A 405 7.29 -24.70 8.17
C LEU A 405 8.75 -24.94 8.61
N MET A 406 9.68 -24.04 8.26
CA MET A 406 11.07 -24.11 8.72
C MET A 406 11.17 -23.93 10.24
N GLN A 407 10.38 -23.04 10.86
CA GLN A 407 10.32 -22.93 12.33
C GLN A 407 9.74 -24.20 12.96
N LEU A 408 8.77 -24.82 12.29
CA LEU A 408 8.17 -26.07 12.76
C LEU A 408 9.14 -27.24 12.75
N THR A 409 10.09 -27.30 11.80
CA THR A 409 11.15 -28.35 11.77
C THR A 409 12.07 -28.32 13.01
N GLY A 410 12.14 -27.20 13.72
CA GLY A 410 12.84 -27.08 14.99
C GLY A 410 12.13 -27.69 16.21
N GLN A 411 10.91 -28.20 16.03
CA GLN A 411 10.12 -28.82 17.12
C GLN A 411 10.28 -30.34 17.11
N GLU A 412 9.98 -30.99 18.24
CA GLU A 412 9.92 -32.45 18.32
C GLU A 412 8.69 -32.96 17.55
N MET A 413 8.95 -33.72 16.48
CA MET A 413 7.92 -34.27 15.59
C MET A 413 8.08 -35.77 15.40
N SER A 414 6.96 -36.46 15.18
CA SER A 414 6.99 -37.85 14.73
C SER A 414 7.49 -37.96 13.29
N MET A 415 7.93 -39.15 12.85
CA MET A 415 8.38 -39.40 11.48
C MET A 415 7.31 -39.00 10.45
N SER A 416 6.05 -39.38 10.68
CA SER A 416 4.93 -39.02 9.79
C SER A 416 4.72 -37.48 9.72
N GLN A 417 4.86 -36.79 10.83
CA GLN A 417 4.76 -35.31 10.84
C GLN A 417 5.90 -34.67 10.06
N THR A 418 7.12 -35.17 10.22
CA THR A 418 8.29 -34.71 9.45
C THR A 418 8.09 -34.89 7.95
N GLN A 419 7.55 -36.04 7.55
CA GLN A 419 7.23 -36.34 6.15
C GLN A 419 6.18 -35.37 5.59
N GLN A 420 5.12 -35.06 6.35
CA GLN A 420 4.11 -34.08 5.93
C GLN A 420 4.68 -32.66 5.77
N VAL A 421 5.53 -32.22 6.71
CA VAL A 421 6.21 -30.92 6.61
C VAL A 421 7.13 -30.89 5.38
N SER A 422 7.87 -31.98 5.11
CA SER A 422 8.73 -32.09 3.94
C SER A 422 7.91 -32.04 2.64
N LYS A 423 6.77 -32.74 2.56
CA LYS A 423 5.83 -32.65 1.43
C LYS A 423 5.43 -31.20 1.16
N PHE A 424 5.03 -30.47 2.21
CA PHE A 424 4.61 -29.07 2.05
C PHE A 424 5.75 -28.17 1.58
N LEU A 425 6.95 -28.29 2.16
CA LEU A 425 8.12 -27.49 1.76
C LEU A 425 8.48 -27.69 0.28
N HIS A 426 8.36 -28.92 -0.24
CA HIS A 426 8.58 -29.17 -1.67
C HIS A 426 7.45 -28.62 -2.53
N THR A 427 6.19 -28.83 -2.15
CA THR A 427 5.04 -28.46 -2.98
C THR A 427 4.77 -26.96 -3.03
N ILE A 428 5.11 -26.18 -1.98
CA ILE A 428 4.95 -24.71 -2.03
C ILE A 428 5.80 -24.07 -3.12
N SER A 429 7.05 -24.54 -3.31
CA SER A 429 7.91 -24.05 -4.40
C SER A 429 7.37 -24.45 -5.78
N ASP A 430 6.78 -25.65 -5.95
CA ASP A 430 6.18 -26.01 -7.22
C ASP A 430 4.92 -25.17 -7.51
N PHE A 431 4.10 -24.84 -6.51
CA PHE A 431 2.94 -23.96 -6.69
C PHE A 431 3.36 -22.49 -6.98
N GLU A 432 4.47 -22.00 -6.42
CA GLU A 432 5.06 -20.70 -6.78
C GLU A 432 5.50 -20.71 -8.24
N ARG A 433 6.23 -21.76 -8.69
CA ARG A 433 6.64 -21.92 -10.08
C ARG A 433 5.46 -21.95 -11.07
N LEU A 434 4.33 -22.51 -10.67
CA LEU A 434 3.11 -22.40 -11.47
C LEU A 434 2.66 -20.94 -11.61
N GLY A 435 2.79 -20.12 -10.55
CA GLY A 435 2.56 -18.66 -10.58
C GLY A 435 3.49 -17.95 -11.56
N ASP A 436 4.78 -18.21 -11.49
CA ASP A 436 5.81 -17.68 -12.40
C ASP A 436 5.48 -17.97 -13.87
N HIS A 437 5.10 -19.22 -14.18
CA HIS A 437 4.74 -19.60 -15.55
C HIS A 437 3.44 -18.94 -16.01
N ALA A 438 2.49 -18.66 -15.13
CA ALA A 438 1.30 -17.86 -15.46
C ALA A 438 1.70 -16.43 -15.89
N VAL A 439 2.64 -15.80 -15.18
CA VAL A 439 3.19 -14.48 -15.56
C VAL A 439 3.89 -14.56 -16.92
N ASN A 440 4.71 -15.58 -17.16
CA ASN A 440 5.41 -15.73 -18.43
C ASN A 440 4.45 -15.92 -19.60
N ILE A 441 3.39 -16.72 -19.44
CA ILE A 441 2.32 -16.87 -20.45
C ILE A 441 1.61 -15.54 -20.69
N SER A 442 1.33 -14.76 -19.63
CA SER A 442 0.70 -13.45 -19.77
C SER A 442 1.58 -12.47 -20.54
N LYS A 443 2.91 -12.50 -20.34
CA LYS A 443 3.88 -11.70 -21.11
C LYS A 443 3.87 -12.11 -22.58
N VAL A 444 3.82 -13.41 -22.90
CA VAL A 444 3.69 -13.90 -24.28
C VAL A 444 2.38 -13.41 -24.90
N ALA A 445 1.26 -13.47 -24.17
CA ALA A 445 -0.02 -12.96 -24.66
C ALA A 445 0.03 -11.45 -24.95
N ASN A 446 0.67 -10.66 -24.09
CA ASN A 446 0.91 -9.23 -24.30
C ASN A 446 1.77 -8.98 -25.55
N GLU A 447 2.86 -9.71 -25.71
CA GLU A 447 3.74 -9.62 -26.88
C GLU A 447 3.00 -9.91 -28.18
N ILE A 448 2.12 -10.93 -28.19
CA ILE A 448 1.28 -11.29 -29.35
C ILE A 448 0.42 -10.09 -29.76
N VAL A 449 -0.18 -9.39 -28.81
CA VAL A 449 -1.05 -8.24 -29.08
C VAL A 449 -0.23 -7.02 -29.51
N GLU A 450 0.82 -6.66 -28.78
CA GLU A 450 1.66 -5.50 -29.07
C GLU A 450 2.32 -5.59 -30.45
N LYS A 451 2.87 -6.76 -30.78
CA LYS A 451 3.57 -7.00 -32.04
C LYS A 451 2.62 -7.45 -33.18
N LYS A 452 1.30 -7.50 -32.92
CA LYS A 452 0.26 -7.94 -33.86
C LYS A 452 0.58 -9.30 -34.49
N ILE A 453 1.08 -10.25 -33.69
CA ILE A 453 1.41 -11.61 -34.13
C ILE A 453 0.11 -12.37 -34.40
N SER A 454 -0.01 -12.97 -35.59
CA SER A 454 -1.15 -13.83 -35.95
C SER A 454 -0.67 -15.22 -36.28
N PHE A 455 -1.15 -16.21 -35.54
CA PHE A 455 -0.89 -17.63 -35.84
C PHE A 455 -1.84 -18.14 -36.94
N SER A 456 -1.38 -19.14 -37.69
CA SER A 456 -2.24 -19.85 -38.65
C SER A 456 -3.36 -20.60 -37.90
N ASP A 457 -4.47 -20.89 -38.58
CA ASP A 457 -5.60 -21.60 -37.98
C ASP A 457 -5.22 -22.99 -37.47
N SER A 458 -4.27 -23.66 -38.17
CA SER A 458 -3.68 -24.93 -37.71
C SER A 458 -2.95 -24.73 -36.37
N ALA A 459 -2.10 -23.71 -36.26
CA ALA A 459 -1.34 -23.43 -35.03
C ALA A 459 -2.27 -23.01 -33.87
N LYS A 460 -3.34 -22.25 -34.15
CA LYS A 460 -4.35 -21.89 -33.14
C LYS A 460 -5.07 -23.14 -32.61
N ASN A 461 -5.43 -24.08 -33.47
CA ASN A 461 -6.07 -25.34 -33.05
C ASN A 461 -5.12 -26.23 -32.27
N GLU A 462 -3.84 -26.28 -32.66
CA GLU A 462 -2.77 -26.99 -31.95
C GLU A 462 -2.60 -26.42 -30.52
N ILE A 463 -2.53 -25.09 -30.38
CA ILE A 463 -2.43 -24.41 -29.07
C ILE A 463 -3.67 -24.73 -28.22
N LYS A 464 -4.89 -24.67 -28.76
CA LYS A 464 -6.11 -24.99 -28.00
C LYS A 464 -6.13 -26.39 -27.43
N VAL A 465 -5.68 -27.41 -28.20
CA VAL A 465 -5.60 -28.79 -27.70
C VAL A 465 -4.60 -28.90 -26.55
N LEU A 466 -3.42 -28.27 -26.70
CA LEU A 466 -2.40 -28.28 -25.66
C LEU A 466 -2.85 -27.49 -24.42
N GLU A 467 -3.49 -26.35 -24.60
CA GLU A 467 -4.07 -25.56 -23.52
C GLU A 467 -5.09 -26.37 -22.70
N ALA A 468 -5.97 -27.11 -23.39
CA ALA A 468 -6.95 -27.98 -22.73
C ALA A 468 -6.28 -29.09 -21.89
N ALA A 469 -5.21 -29.70 -22.41
CA ALA A 469 -4.45 -30.73 -21.68
C ALA A 469 -3.74 -30.12 -20.45
N VAL A 470 -3.19 -28.90 -20.58
CA VAL A 470 -2.53 -28.21 -19.47
C VAL A 470 -3.54 -27.77 -18.41
N ARG A 471 -4.74 -27.33 -18.79
CA ARG A 471 -5.81 -27.03 -17.81
C ARG A 471 -6.19 -28.28 -17.03
N GLU A 472 -6.37 -29.41 -17.71
CA GLU A 472 -6.73 -30.66 -17.06
C GLU A 472 -5.66 -31.15 -16.08
N ILE A 473 -4.36 -31.09 -16.44
CA ILE A 473 -3.30 -31.49 -15.51
C ILE A 473 -3.21 -30.61 -14.29
N VAL A 474 -3.41 -29.28 -14.44
CA VAL A 474 -3.42 -28.33 -13.32
C VAL A 474 -4.62 -28.57 -12.42
N ASP A 475 -5.82 -28.76 -12.99
CA ASP A 475 -7.02 -29.05 -12.22
C ASP A 475 -6.87 -30.35 -11.45
N LEU A 476 -6.43 -31.42 -12.12
CA LEU A 476 -6.18 -32.73 -11.53
C LEU A 476 -5.17 -32.67 -10.39
N THR A 477 -4.07 -31.91 -10.57
CA THR A 477 -3.01 -31.77 -9.55
C THR A 477 -3.53 -31.07 -8.31
N VAL A 478 -4.24 -29.95 -8.48
CA VAL A 478 -4.77 -29.19 -7.33
C VAL A 478 -5.87 -29.95 -6.61
N ASP A 479 -6.74 -30.64 -7.33
CA ASP A 479 -7.81 -31.43 -6.71
C ASP A 479 -7.21 -32.65 -5.98
N ALA A 480 -6.28 -33.39 -6.59
CA ALA A 480 -5.55 -34.50 -5.93
C ALA A 480 -4.86 -34.03 -4.64
N PHE A 481 -4.17 -32.87 -4.68
CA PHE A 481 -3.45 -32.33 -3.52
C PHE A 481 -4.41 -31.87 -2.41
N CYS A 482 -5.50 -31.19 -2.75
CA CYS A 482 -6.46 -30.69 -1.77
C CYS A 482 -7.26 -31.82 -1.09
N GLU A 483 -7.49 -32.93 -1.79
CA GLU A 483 -8.26 -34.06 -1.30
C GLU A 483 -7.37 -35.21 -0.76
N ASP A 484 -6.03 -35.06 -0.84
CA ASP A 484 -5.02 -36.09 -0.53
C ASP A 484 -5.31 -37.41 -1.29
N ASP A 485 -5.79 -37.32 -2.56
CA ASP A 485 -6.19 -38.45 -3.39
C ASP A 485 -5.01 -38.95 -4.23
N LEU A 486 -4.44 -40.09 -3.83
CA LEU A 486 -3.31 -40.72 -4.51
C LEU A 486 -3.71 -41.42 -5.84
N GLU A 487 -4.97 -41.84 -5.99
CA GLU A 487 -5.44 -42.38 -7.26
C GLU A 487 -5.51 -41.31 -8.34
N MET A 488 -5.99 -40.11 -7.97
CA MET A 488 -5.94 -38.96 -8.85
C MET A 488 -4.49 -38.53 -9.14
N ALA A 489 -3.61 -38.50 -8.14
CA ALA A 489 -2.19 -38.17 -8.30
C ALA A 489 -1.49 -39.10 -9.30
N SER A 490 -1.80 -40.41 -9.30
CA SER A 490 -1.21 -41.39 -10.23
C SER A 490 -1.55 -41.15 -11.72
N LYS A 491 -2.65 -40.41 -12.01
CA LYS A 491 -3.09 -40.07 -13.37
C LYS A 491 -2.35 -38.84 -13.95
N ILE A 492 -1.56 -38.13 -13.13
CA ILE A 492 -0.88 -36.89 -13.53
C ILE A 492 0.32 -37.20 -14.44
N GLU A 493 1.15 -38.21 -14.10
CA GLU A 493 2.36 -38.52 -14.88
C GLU A 493 2.06 -39.00 -16.32
N PRO A 494 1.05 -39.84 -16.59
CA PRO A 494 0.64 -40.18 -17.95
C PRO A 494 0.26 -38.94 -18.78
N LEU A 495 -0.47 -38.01 -18.19
CA LEU A 495 -0.88 -36.77 -18.87
C LEU A 495 0.32 -35.84 -19.10
N ARG A 496 1.23 -35.74 -18.14
CA ARG A 496 2.49 -34.96 -18.28
C ARG A 496 3.36 -35.50 -19.41
N GLU A 497 3.50 -36.83 -19.53
CA GLU A 497 4.26 -37.48 -20.63
C GLU A 497 3.64 -37.13 -21.99
N LEU A 498 2.32 -37.20 -22.09
CA LEU A 498 1.59 -36.83 -23.30
C LEU A 498 1.80 -35.33 -23.66
N ILE A 499 1.71 -34.41 -22.68
CA ILE A 499 1.94 -32.98 -22.91
C ILE A 499 3.36 -32.74 -23.46
N GLY A 500 4.38 -33.44 -22.93
CA GLY A 500 5.74 -33.34 -23.44
C GLY A 500 5.87 -33.83 -24.90
N ILE A 501 5.20 -34.92 -25.24
CA ILE A 501 5.15 -35.45 -26.63
C ILE A 501 4.45 -34.43 -27.55
N LEU A 502 3.32 -33.87 -27.13
CA LEU A 502 2.60 -32.86 -27.90
C LEU A 502 3.45 -31.61 -28.11
N CYS A 503 4.12 -31.10 -27.08
CA CYS A 503 5.00 -29.94 -27.20
C CYS A 503 6.11 -30.15 -28.23
N ASN A 504 6.77 -31.33 -28.22
CA ASN A 504 7.80 -31.69 -29.19
C ASN A 504 7.25 -31.81 -30.62
N ASP A 505 6.11 -32.42 -30.80
CA ASP A 505 5.45 -32.53 -32.11
C ASP A 505 5.08 -31.14 -32.65
N LEU A 506 4.52 -30.27 -31.82
CA LEU A 506 4.16 -28.92 -32.21
C LEU A 506 5.38 -28.04 -32.56
N LYS A 507 6.49 -28.18 -31.83
CA LYS A 507 7.77 -27.55 -32.19
C LYS A 507 8.22 -27.99 -33.58
N ASN A 508 8.19 -29.26 -33.88
CA ASN A 508 8.58 -29.83 -35.18
C ASN A 508 7.66 -29.36 -36.32
N ARG A 509 6.35 -29.33 -36.09
CA ARG A 509 5.37 -28.81 -37.07
C ARG A 509 5.59 -27.33 -37.33
N HIS A 510 5.93 -26.53 -36.30
CA HIS A 510 6.23 -25.12 -36.47
C HIS A 510 7.50 -24.90 -37.28
N VAL A 511 8.58 -25.64 -37.03
CA VAL A 511 9.82 -25.60 -37.84
C VAL A 511 9.53 -25.93 -39.30
N THR A 512 8.64 -26.91 -39.56
CA THR A 512 8.23 -27.25 -40.93
C THR A 512 7.50 -26.07 -41.60
N ARG A 513 6.58 -25.40 -40.87
CA ARG A 513 5.89 -24.20 -41.38
C ARG A 513 6.86 -23.05 -41.69
N LEU A 514 7.90 -22.85 -40.86
CA LEU A 514 8.95 -21.84 -41.12
C LEU A 514 9.74 -22.16 -42.39
N ARG A 515 10.15 -23.42 -42.57
CA ARG A 515 10.87 -23.87 -43.77
C ARG A 515 10.05 -23.70 -45.05
N GLU A 516 8.73 -23.89 -44.97
CA GLU A 516 7.80 -23.69 -46.08
C GLU A 516 7.42 -22.24 -46.34
N GLY A 517 7.96 -21.28 -45.57
CA GLY A 517 7.63 -19.84 -45.69
C GLY A 517 6.19 -19.50 -45.27
N LYS A 518 5.52 -20.37 -44.51
CA LYS A 518 4.13 -20.19 -44.08
C LYS A 518 3.98 -19.41 -42.79
N CYS A 519 5.09 -19.05 -42.14
CA CYS A 519 5.11 -18.20 -40.94
C CYS A 519 6.43 -17.42 -40.84
N GLU A 520 6.40 -16.31 -40.10
CA GLU A 520 7.56 -15.45 -39.85
C GLU A 520 8.33 -15.87 -38.59
N TYR A 521 9.59 -15.47 -38.48
CA TYR A 521 10.44 -15.76 -37.32
C TYR A 521 9.85 -15.22 -36.00
N LYS A 522 9.17 -14.05 -36.03
CA LYS A 522 8.55 -13.46 -34.86
C LYS A 522 7.47 -14.37 -34.23
N GLN A 523 6.70 -15.07 -35.08
CA GLN A 523 5.72 -16.04 -34.63
C GLN A 523 6.39 -17.25 -33.97
N GLY A 524 7.60 -17.61 -34.43
CA GLY A 524 8.38 -18.73 -33.92
C GLY A 524 8.82 -18.54 -32.48
N PHE A 525 9.28 -17.35 -32.11
CA PHE A 525 9.71 -17.06 -30.75
C PHE A 525 8.54 -17.13 -29.78
N ALA A 526 7.46 -16.38 -30.02
CA ALA A 526 6.28 -16.39 -29.16
C ALA A 526 5.65 -17.80 -29.03
N PHE A 527 5.62 -18.57 -30.12
CA PHE A 527 5.12 -19.95 -30.13
C PHE A 527 5.98 -20.88 -29.28
N ASN A 528 7.31 -20.82 -29.45
CA ASN A 528 8.25 -21.64 -28.69
C ASN A 528 8.23 -21.31 -27.19
N ASP A 529 8.19 -20.02 -26.84
CA ASP A 529 8.13 -19.57 -25.44
C ASP A 529 6.81 -20.04 -24.77
N LEU A 530 5.69 -19.96 -25.50
CA LEU A 530 4.42 -20.49 -25.01
C LEU A 530 4.51 -22.01 -24.75
N LEU A 531 5.01 -22.80 -25.72
CA LEU A 531 5.12 -24.25 -25.57
C LEU A 531 6.05 -24.62 -24.40
N THR A 532 7.14 -23.88 -24.22
CA THR A 532 8.10 -24.14 -23.13
C THR A 532 7.44 -23.89 -21.76
N ASN A 533 6.67 -22.81 -21.61
CA ASN A 533 5.97 -22.55 -20.35
C ASN A 533 4.88 -23.59 -20.08
N LEU A 534 4.13 -24.02 -21.08
CA LEU A 534 3.10 -25.06 -20.95
C LEU A 534 3.71 -26.42 -20.55
N GLU A 535 4.85 -26.79 -21.13
CA GLU A 535 5.60 -28.01 -20.79
C GLU A 535 6.12 -27.95 -19.33
N ARG A 536 6.61 -26.78 -18.89
CA ARG A 536 7.11 -26.58 -17.53
C ARG A 536 6.00 -26.66 -16.48
N ILE A 537 4.82 -26.08 -16.76
CA ILE A 537 3.64 -26.24 -15.90
C ILE A 537 3.35 -27.72 -15.66
N ALA A 538 3.31 -28.53 -16.71
CA ALA A 538 3.07 -29.98 -16.58
C ALA A 538 4.17 -30.69 -15.76
N ALA A 539 5.42 -30.24 -15.87
CA ALA A 539 6.52 -30.77 -15.06
C ALA A 539 6.35 -30.50 -13.57
N HIS A 540 5.98 -29.24 -13.20
CA HIS A 540 5.72 -28.89 -11.81
C HIS A 540 4.49 -29.60 -11.24
N CYS A 541 3.44 -29.82 -12.03
CA CYS A 541 2.32 -30.66 -11.64
C CYS A 541 2.75 -32.10 -11.32
N SER A 542 3.65 -32.66 -12.12
CA SER A 542 4.23 -33.99 -11.86
C SER A 542 5.04 -34.04 -10.56
N ASN A 543 5.85 -32.96 -10.27
CA ASN A 543 6.61 -32.90 -9.02
C ASN A 543 5.68 -32.93 -7.79
N VAL A 544 4.58 -32.19 -7.83
CA VAL A 544 3.57 -32.20 -6.74
C VAL A 544 3.01 -33.63 -6.56
N ALA A 545 2.64 -34.31 -7.65
CA ALA A 545 2.12 -35.67 -7.58
C ALA A 545 3.14 -36.67 -7.00
N VAL A 546 4.41 -36.54 -7.40
CA VAL A 546 5.52 -37.34 -6.85
C VAL A 546 5.68 -37.10 -5.34
N ALA A 547 5.69 -35.85 -4.90
CA ALA A 547 5.80 -35.50 -3.47
C ALA A 547 4.65 -36.06 -2.63
N MET A 548 3.43 -36.16 -3.20
CA MET A 548 2.28 -36.81 -2.55
C MET A 548 2.49 -38.33 -2.40
N ILE A 549 2.92 -39.02 -3.45
CA ILE A 549 3.05 -40.46 -3.48
C ILE A 549 4.23 -40.92 -2.61
N GLU A 550 5.38 -40.22 -2.65
CA GLU A 550 6.56 -40.58 -1.85
C GLU A 550 6.33 -40.46 -0.34
N THR A 551 5.47 -39.51 0.08
CA THR A 551 5.15 -39.34 1.50
C THR A 551 4.48 -40.57 2.11
N GLU A 552 3.76 -41.36 1.33
CA GLU A 552 3.07 -42.58 1.79
C GLU A 552 3.98 -43.84 1.73
N THR A 553 4.93 -43.89 0.78
CA THR A 553 5.72 -45.13 0.52
C THR A 553 6.98 -45.27 1.40
N SER A 554 7.30 -44.29 2.25
CA SER A 554 8.46 -44.29 3.17
C SER A 554 9.84 -44.38 2.49
N GLU A 555 9.96 -44.26 1.19
CA GLU A 555 11.21 -44.26 0.44
C GLU A 555 11.56 -42.83 -0.01
N PHE A 556 12.61 -42.26 0.57
CA PHE A 556 13.02 -40.84 0.40
C PHE A 556 13.97 -40.63 -0.81
N ASP A 557 13.71 -41.21 -1.96
CA ASP A 557 14.53 -40.97 -3.15
C ASP A 557 13.69 -40.59 -4.39
N THR A 558 13.47 -39.26 -4.55
CA THR A 558 12.69 -38.62 -5.63
C THR A 558 13.13 -39.09 -7.03
N HIS A 559 14.40 -39.43 -7.20
CA HIS A 559 14.95 -39.91 -8.46
C HIS A 559 14.72 -41.42 -8.71
N GLU A 560 14.57 -42.19 -7.65
CA GLU A 560 14.35 -43.64 -7.75
C GLU A 560 12.89 -43.97 -8.08
N TYR A 561 11.93 -43.23 -7.50
CA TYR A 561 10.51 -43.37 -7.85
C TYR A 561 10.22 -42.98 -9.31
N LEU A 562 10.72 -41.84 -9.78
CA LEU A 562 10.57 -41.43 -11.20
C LEU A 562 11.22 -42.43 -12.15
N LYS A 563 12.31 -43.10 -11.74
CA LYS A 563 12.91 -44.22 -12.50
C LYS A 563 12.06 -45.47 -12.43
N SER A 564 11.51 -45.81 -11.26
CA SER A 564 10.66 -46.99 -11.08
C SER A 564 9.33 -46.85 -11.81
N VAL A 565 8.68 -45.69 -11.78
CA VAL A 565 7.46 -45.41 -12.57
C VAL A 565 7.74 -45.42 -14.08
N ARG A 566 8.90 -44.96 -14.52
CA ARG A 566 9.32 -45.07 -15.93
C ARG A 566 9.67 -46.49 -16.35
N HIS A 567 10.14 -47.34 -15.42
CA HIS A 567 10.48 -48.75 -15.69
C HIS A 567 9.32 -49.72 -15.48
N MET A 568 8.35 -49.40 -14.59
CA MET A 568 7.12 -50.13 -14.40
C MET A 568 5.96 -49.36 -15.05
N LYS A 569 5.89 -49.36 -16.39
CA LYS A 569 4.65 -48.97 -17.08
C LYS A 569 3.62 -50.07 -16.84
N ASP A 570 2.92 -49.98 -15.72
CA ASP A 570 1.81 -50.82 -15.35
C ASP A 570 0.68 -50.73 -16.41
N ASP A 571 -0.11 -51.77 -16.55
CA ASP A 571 -1.25 -51.78 -17.48
C ASP A 571 -2.23 -50.60 -17.21
N ALA A 572 -2.35 -50.13 -15.95
CA ALA A 572 -3.14 -48.99 -15.56
C ALA A 572 -2.57 -47.68 -16.11
N TYR A 573 -1.24 -47.49 -16.07
CA TYR A 573 -0.56 -46.33 -16.65
C TYR A 573 -0.76 -46.25 -18.15
N LEU A 574 -0.52 -47.37 -18.86
CA LEU A 574 -0.66 -47.42 -20.31
C LEU A 574 -2.09 -47.16 -20.75
N LYS A 575 -3.06 -47.70 -20.05
CA LYS A 575 -4.49 -47.45 -20.31
C LYS A 575 -4.83 -45.97 -20.13
N CYS A 576 -4.40 -45.35 -19.04
CA CYS A 576 -4.61 -43.93 -18.77
C CYS A 576 -3.95 -43.03 -19.83
N PHE A 577 -2.71 -43.38 -20.24
CA PHE A 577 -2.00 -42.68 -21.31
C PHE A 577 -2.76 -42.76 -22.65
N ASP A 578 -3.25 -43.95 -23.02
CA ASP A 578 -4.01 -44.17 -24.28
C ASP A 578 -5.36 -43.40 -24.26
N GLU A 579 -6.01 -43.32 -23.10
CA GLU A 579 -7.21 -42.50 -22.91
C GLU A 579 -6.92 -41.00 -23.17
N TYR A 580 -5.85 -40.46 -22.58
CA TYR A 580 -5.44 -39.09 -22.82
C TYR A 580 -4.97 -38.84 -24.26
N ALA A 581 -4.22 -39.77 -24.85
CA ALA A 581 -3.77 -39.70 -26.25
C ALA A 581 -4.95 -39.66 -27.23
N SER A 582 -6.01 -40.42 -26.93
CA SER A 582 -7.25 -40.37 -27.71
C SER A 582 -8.00 -39.03 -27.55
N LYS A 583 -8.02 -38.50 -26.32
CA LYS A 583 -8.71 -37.25 -25.99
C LYS A 583 -8.05 -36.02 -26.62
N TYR A 584 -6.72 -35.95 -26.59
CA TYR A 584 -5.92 -34.82 -27.06
C TYR A 584 -5.23 -35.05 -28.41
N ASN A 585 -5.87 -35.82 -29.27
CA ASN A 585 -5.34 -36.13 -30.60
C ASN A 585 -5.38 -34.90 -31.52
N ILE A 586 -4.19 -34.47 -31.96
CA ILE A 586 -4.04 -33.39 -32.95
C ILE A 586 -4.15 -34.01 -34.34
N SER A 587 -5.36 -34.04 -34.92
CA SER A 587 -5.59 -34.61 -36.24
C SER A 587 -4.74 -33.88 -37.30
N THR A 588 -3.86 -34.61 -37.97
CA THR A 588 -3.20 -34.13 -39.18
C THR A 588 -4.28 -34.01 -40.26
N GLY A 589 -4.56 -32.78 -40.75
CA GLY A 589 -5.62 -32.48 -41.76
C GLY A 589 -5.53 -33.22 -43.10
N LYS A 590 -4.90 -34.42 -43.11
CA LYS A 590 -4.82 -35.34 -44.27
C LYS A 590 -5.97 -36.36 -44.33
N LYS A 591 -6.76 -36.54 -43.24
CA LYS A 591 -7.88 -37.51 -43.24
C LYS A 591 -9.20 -37.00 -43.79
N GLU A 592 -9.43 -35.70 -43.84
CA GLU A 592 -10.69 -35.15 -44.37
C GLU A 592 -10.79 -35.16 -45.92
N LYS A 593 -9.66 -35.26 -46.65
CA LYS A 593 -9.70 -35.38 -48.13
C LYS A 593 -9.99 -36.79 -48.66
N LYS A 594 -9.84 -37.83 -47.84
CA LYS A 594 -10.10 -39.22 -48.30
C LYS A 594 -11.55 -39.68 -48.15
N ASN A 595 -12.37 -38.96 -47.35
CA ASN A 595 -13.79 -39.30 -47.18
C ASN A 595 -14.72 -38.45 -48.06
N LYS A 596 -14.19 -37.54 -48.91
CA LYS A 596 -15.00 -36.83 -49.92
C LYS A 596 -14.81 -37.35 -51.34
N GLU A 597 -13.98 -38.39 -51.52
CA GLU A 597 -13.76 -39.04 -52.81
C GLU A 597 -14.15 -40.55 -52.80
N LYS A 598 -15.10 -40.92 -51.95
CA LYS A 598 -15.77 -42.25 -52.05
C LYS A 598 -17.27 -42.06 -52.11
#